data_554e5eace46473715aa6acdc12d21320
#
_entry.id   554e5eace46473715aa6acdc12d21320
#
_cell.length_a   1.000
_cell.length_b   1.000
_cell.length_c   1.000
_cell.angle_alpha   90.00
_cell.angle_beta   90.00
_cell.angle_gamma   90.00
#
_symmetry.space_group_name_H-M   'P 1'
#
loop_
_entity.id
_entity.type
_entity.pdbx_description
1 polymer ?
#
loop_
_entity_poly.entity_id
_entity_poly.type
_entity_poly.pdbx_seq_one_letter_code
_entity_poly.pdbx_strand_id
1 'polypeptide(L)'
;MDYHRETRPSRDRRDPGDPRNRQGKNAKRKRKKHGKTFKVVMTIVLIFVITAAMLLCMAAAYIKNVIIPNAGLEMTAYDLNLTSTILCKDPETGAYKVTQNLYGAENRVWVDIEEIPKNLQNAAVAIEDKRFYKHNGVDWVRTAKAVSLMFTGKDIQGGSTLTQQLIKNMTSDNEVTVKRKIMEIFRALEFEKKYSKEDILEAYLNYIYLGQGCNGVYTASYTYFGKHVSELSLAECASLIGITNNPSKYDPLGTLEVKDEETGEVKTSRDFNKERQETILNAMLEQKYITQEEYDAAVAEELVFNEDGQNEGEVQTNSTIYSWYEDQVINDVIEDLMETYNWSEQYAKDKVFSGGLEIYSCMKPEVQAAV
;
A
#
# COMPACT_ATOMS: atom_id res chain seq x y z
N MET A 1 27.75 6.98 -118.59
CA MET A 1 26.46 7.56 -118.93
C MET A 1 25.47 6.82 -118.11
N ASP A 2 24.99 7.41 -117.12
CA ASP A 2 23.65 7.43 -116.64
C ASP A 2 23.61 7.84 -115.12
N TYR A 3 22.80 8.84 -114.93
CA TYR A 3 22.58 9.47 -113.64
C TYR A 3 21.67 8.61 -112.71
N HIS A 4 22.08 8.30 -111.50
CA HIS A 4 21.15 7.88 -110.46
C HIS A 4 20.95 9.00 -109.39
N ARG A 5 19.74 9.41 -109.29
CA ARG A 5 19.20 10.44 -108.40
C ARG A 5 18.88 9.82 -107.04
N GLU A 6 19.60 10.19 -106.00
CA GLU A 6 19.28 9.81 -104.62
C GLU A 6 18.03 10.55 -104.12
N THR A 7 17.04 9.81 -103.70
CA THR A 7 15.89 10.32 -102.98
C THR A 7 16.15 10.28 -101.47
N ARG A 8 16.13 11.45 -100.77
CA ARG A 8 16.22 11.60 -99.30
C ARG A 8 14.91 11.16 -98.64
N PRO A 9 14.92 10.42 -97.49
CA PRO A 9 13.71 10.13 -96.69
C PRO A 9 13.25 11.35 -95.89
N SER A 10 11.97 11.55 -95.89
CA SER A 10 11.24 12.65 -95.14
C SER A 10 11.44 12.53 -93.64
N ARG A 11 11.79 13.62 -93.00
CA ARG A 11 11.78 13.78 -91.57
C ARG A 11 10.35 13.72 -91.03
N ASP A 12 10.02 12.73 -90.27
CA ASP A 12 8.79 12.57 -89.51
C ASP A 12 8.75 13.68 -88.41
N ARG A 13 7.95 14.74 -88.61
CA ARG A 13 7.69 15.78 -87.64
C ARG A 13 6.66 15.22 -86.66
N ARG A 14 7.12 14.72 -85.54
CA ARG A 14 6.22 14.38 -84.43
C ARG A 14 5.63 15.65 -83.81
N ASP A 15 4.33 15.75 -83.87
CA ASP A 15 3.52 16.81 -83.35
C ASP A 15 3.74 16.93 -81.75
N PRO A 16 4.04 18.10 -81.21
CA PRO A 16 4.23 18.30 -79.77
C PRO A 16 2.96 18.17 -78.97
N GLY A 17 1.81 17.92 -79.58
CA GLY A 17 0.47 17.93 -78.96
C GLY A 17 -0.14 16.55 -78.62
N ASP A 18 0.55 15.39 -78.89
CA ASP A 18 -0.02 14.07 -78.62
C ASP A 18 -0.28 13.83 -77.12
N PRO A 19 -1.56 13.67 -76.71
CA PRO A 19 -1.93 13.46 -75.32
C PRO A 19 -1.34 12.22 -74.67
N ARG A 20 -0.93 11.23 -75.41
CA ARG A 20 -0.26 9.99 -75.00
C ARG A 20 1.14 10.24 -74.38
N ASN A 21 1.82 11.30 -74.77
CA ASN A 21 3.14 11.65 -74.25
C ASN A 21 3.11 12.43 -72.95
N ARG A 22 1.92 13.01 -72.52
CA ARG A 22 1.72 13.68 -71.25
C ARG A 22 1.46 12.72 -70.10
N GLN A 23 0.80 11.57 -70.33
CA GLN A 23 0.54 10.57 -69.28
C GLN A 23 1.80 9.87 -68.77
N GLY A 24 2.76 9.57 -69.67
CA GLY A 24 4.02 8.91 -69.25
C GLY A 24 4.94 9.76 -68.40
N LYS A 25 4.96 11.09 -68.56
CA LYS A 25 5.77 11.99 -67.72
C LYS A 25 5.16 12.25 -66.34
N ASN A 26 3.82 12.28 -66.23
CA ASN A 26 3.15 12.46 -64.95
C ASN A 26 3.17 11.21 -64.09
N ALA A 27 3.10 10.02 -64.65
CA ALA A 27 3.21 8.76 -63.92
C ALA A 27 4.62 8.55 -63.31
N LYS A 28 5.68 8.92 -63.99
CA LYS A 28 7.04 8.86 -63.45
C LYS A 28 7.31 9.91 -62.37
N ARG A 29 6.70 11.09 -62.43
CA ARG A 29 6.80 12.12 -61.37
C ARG A 29 6.04 11.75 -60.10
N LYS A 30 4.87 11.12 -60.17
CA LYS A 30 4.10 10.65 -58.99
C LYS A 30 4.86 9.54 -58.24
N ARG A 31 5.44 8.55 -58.92
CA ARG A 31 6.23 7.48 -58.28
C ARG A 31 7.47 8.00 -57.56
N LYS A 32 8.16 9.03 -58.04
CA LYS A 32 9.32 9.63 -57.37
C LYS A 32 8.94 10.42 -56.11
N LYS A 33 7.74 11.02 -56.03
CA LYS A 33 7.25 11.75 -54.83
C LYS A 33 6.90 10.79 -53.68
N HIS A 34 6.25 9.65 -53.94
CA HIS A 34 5.94 8.67 -52.92
C HIS A 34 7.18 8.01 -52.29
N GLY A 35 8.21 7.78 -53.08
CA GLY A 35 9.47 7.23 -52.54
C GLY A 35 10.24 8.20 -51.63
N LYS A 36 10.12 9.52 -51.84
CA LYS A 36 10.75 10.51 -50.95
C LYS A 36 9.99 10.69 -49.67
N THR A 37 8.66 10.79 -49.69
CA THR A 37 7.80 10.86 -48.49
C THR A 37 7.95 9.59 -47.65
N PHE A 38 7.96 8.40 -48.22
CA PHE A 38 8.19 7.16 -47.49
C PHE A 38 9.54 7.16 -46.76
N LYS A 39 10.62 7.59 -47.43
CA LYS A 39 11.95 7.68 -46.79
C LYS A 39 11.96 8.67 -45.64
N VAL A 40 11.31 9.82 -45.76
CA VAL A 40 11.22 10.83 -44.68
C VAL A 40 10.43 10.26 -43.49
N VAL A 41 9.28 9.63 -43.72
CA VAL A 41 8.49 8.99 -42.65
C VAL A 41 9.31 7.90 -41.96
N MET A 42 9.98 7.03 -42.70
CA MET A 42 10.84 5.99 -42.13
C MET A 42 12.01 6.57 -41.32
N THR A 43 12.59 7.68 -41.74
CA THR A 43 13.65 8.36 -40.98
C THR A 43 13.09 8.92 -39.67
N ILE A 44 11.92 9.55 -39.69
CA ILE A 44 11.26 10.07 -38.47
C ILE A 44 10.95 8.92 -37.50
N VAL A 45 10.38 7.82 -37.98
CA VAL A 45 10.11 6.62 -37.17
C VAL A 45 11.41 6.06 -36.59
N LEU A 46 12.48 5.98 -37.38
CA LEU A 46 13.78 5.50 -36.91
C LEU A 46 14.37 6.41 -35.82
N ILE A 47 14.29 7.73 -35.98
CA ILE A 47 14.73 8.70 -34.95
C ILE A 47 13.91 8.48 -33.67
N PHE A 48 12.58 8.33 -33.78
CA PHE A 48 11.72 8.09 -32.63
C PHE A 48 12.09 6.78 -31.91
N VAL A 49 12.32 5.70 -32.64
CA VAL A 49 12.75 4.40 -32.08
C VAL A 49 14.10 4.51 -31.37
N ILE A 50 15.10 5.18 -32.01
CA ILE A 50 16.41 5.37 -31.37
C ILE A 50 16.29 6.23 -30.09
N THR A 51 15.53 7.31 -30.15
CA THR A 51 15.31 8.17 -28.96
C THR A 51 14.63 7.41 -27.84
N ALA A 52 13.60 6.62 -28.16
CA ALA A 52 12.92 5.77 -27.19
C ALA A 52 13.87 4.72 -26.59
N ALA A 53 14.70 4.08 -27.40
CA ALA A 53 15.71 3.12 -26.92
C ALA A 53 16.74 3.79 -26.00
N MET A 54 17.23 4.99 -26.33
CA MET A 54 18.15 5.75 -25.46
C MET A 54 17.51 6.10 -24.13
N LEU A 55 16.25 6.56 -24.12
CA LEU A 55 15.51 6.85 -22.90
C LEU A 55 15.32 5.60 -22.03
N LEU A 56 15.00 4.46 -22.65
CA LEU A 56 14.90 3.16 -21.95
C LEU A 56 16.24 2.72 -21.35
N CYS A 57 17.35 2.89 -22.06
CA CYS A 57 18.68 2.58 -21.54
C CYS A 57 19.06 3.50 -20.35
N MET A 58 18.76 4.79 -20.43
CA MET A 58 18.98 5.72 -19.32
C MET A 58 18.12 5.37 -18.10
N ALA A 59 16.84 5.04 -18.32
CA ALA A 59 15.95 4.60 -17.23
C ALA A 59 16.47 3.30 -16.58
N ALA A 60 16.89 2.32 -17.39
CA ALA A 60 17.47 1.06 -16.90
C ALA A 60 18.75 1.30 -16.08
N ALA A 61 19.64 2.19 -16.55
CA ALA A 61 20.85 2.56 -15.82
C ALA A 61 20.53 3.26 -14.50
N TYR A 62 19.56 4.16 -14.49
CA TYR A 62 19.08 4.83 -13.27
C TYR A 62 18.51 3.82 -12.26
N ILE A 63 17.66 2.91 -12.73
CA ILE A 63 17.10 1.84 -11.88
C ILE A 63 18.23 1.00 -11.27
N LYS A 64 19.16 0.53 -12.10
CA LYS A 64 20.27 -0.34 -11.65
C LYS A 64 21.21 0.34 -10.66
N ASN A 65 21.56 1.61 -10.89
CA ASN A 65 22.61 2.28 -10.12
C ASN A 65 22.07 3.09 -8.94
N VAL A 66 20.78 3.48 -8.95
CA VAL A 66 20.19 4.34 -7.92
C VAL A 66 19.04 3.63 -7.18
N ILE A 67 18.13 2.98 -7.90
CA ILE A 67 16.92 2.42 -7.25
C ILE A 67 17.26 1.11 -6.54
N ILE A 68 17.83 0.14 -7.23
CA ILE A 68 18.08 -1.22 -6.68
C ILE A 68 18.96 -1.18 -5.42
N PRO A 69 20.09 -0.44 -5.36
CA PRO A 69 20.91 -0.39 -4.16
C PRO A 69 20.20 0.20 -2.92
N ASN A 70 19.17 1.03 -3.15
CA ASN A 70 18.40 1.69 -2.09
C ASN A 70 17.01 1.03 -1.86
N ALA A 71 16.75 -0.08 -2.51
CA ALA A 71 15.45 -0.78 -2.38
C ALA A 71 15.40 -1.77 -1.20
N GLY A 72 16.53 -2.10 -0.59
CA GLY A 72 16.59 -2.99 0.56
C GLY A 72 15.82 -2.39 1.74
N LEU A 73 14.85 -3.17 2.26
CA LEU A 73 14.08 -2.86 3.46
C LEU A 73 14.02 -4.14 4.31
N GLU A 74 14.06 -3.99 5.61
CA GLU A 74 13.95 -5.09 6.57
C GLU A 74 12.86 -4.78 7.59
N MET A 75 12.11 -5.82 7.98
CA MET A 75 11.20 -5.72 9.12
C MET A 75 12.04 -5.87 10.39
N THR A 76 12.39 -4.77 11.01
CA THR A 76 12.98 -4.79 12.34
C THR A 76 11.95 -4.35 13.36
N ALA A 77 12.11 -4.77 14.61
CA ALA A 77 11.23 -4.34 15.68
C ALA A 77 11.14 -2.79 15.79
N TYR A 78 12.24 -2.10 15.46
CA TYR A 78 12.29 -0.63 15.45
C TYR A 78 11.46 -0.02 14.31
N ASP A 79 11.61 -0.57 13.08
CA ASP A 79 10.85 -0.07 11.92
C ASP A 79 9.34 -0.31 12.07
N LEU A 80 8.97 -1.32 12.87
CA LEU A 80 7.59 -1.66 13.18
C LEU A 80 7.00 -0.82 14.33
N ASN A 81 7.81 0.03 14.99
CA ASN A 81 7.37 0.86 16.10
C ASN A 81 6.64 0.06 17.20
N LEU A 82 7.22 -1.08 17.58
CA LEU A 82 6.61 -1.99 18.54
C LEU A 82 6.60 -1.36 19.94
N THR A 83 5.48 -1.47 20.61
CA THR A 83 5.35 -1.06 22.02
C THR A 83 6.27 -1.92 22.88
N SER A 84 7.11 -1.29 23.68
CA SER A 84 7.89 -1.99 24.71
C SER A 84 7.08 -2.18 25.98
N THR A 85 7.43 -3.17 26.79
CA THR A 85 6.67 -3.52 27.99
C THR A 85 7.59 -3.63 29.21
N ILE A 86 7.11 -3.14 30.36
CA ILE A 86 7.72 -3.41 31.66
C ILE A 86 6.95 -4.57 32.31
N LEU A 87 7.69 -5.61 32.69
CA LEU A 87 7.15 -6.79 33.36
C LEU A 87 7.65 -6.86 34.79
N CYS A 88 6.78 -7.29 35.69
CA CYS A 88 7.16 -7.61 37.05
C CYS A 88 6.77 -9.03 37.43
N LYS A 89 7.43 -9.58 38.43
CA LYS A 89 7.17 -10.92 38.91
C LYS A 89 5.93 -10.91 39.83
N ASP A 90 4.92 -11.69 39.45
CA ASP A 90 3.74 -11.91 40.27
C ASP A 90 4.14 -12.68 41.53
N PRO A 91 3.83 -12.15 42.73
CA PRO A 91 4.27 -12.73 44.00
C PRO A 91 3.58 -14.09 44.31
N GLU A 92 2.38 -14.33 43.78
CA GLU A 92 1.63 -15.56 44.04
C GLU A 92 2.03 -16.70 43.10
N THR A 93 2.18 -16.39 41.80
CA THR A 93 2.43 -17.41 40.75
C THR A 93 3.90 -17.52 40.43
N GLY A 94 4.71 -16.50 40.67
CA GLY A 94 6.09 -16.37 40.28
C GLY A 94 6.29 -16.13 38.78
N ALA A 95 5.21 -16.00 38.00
CA ALA A 95 5.24 -15.66 36.59
C ALA A 95 5.45 -14.17 36.38
N TYR A 96 6.03 -13.79 35.24
CA TYR A 96 6.10 -12.37 34.85
C TYR A 96 4.78 -11.94 34.23
N LYS A 97 4.30 -10.76 34.66
CA LYS A 97 3.12 -10.09 34.11
C LYS A 97 3.49 -8.69 33.63
N VAL A 98 2.89 -8.26 32.52
CA VAL A 98 3.01 -6.87 32.06
C VAL A 98 2.38 -5.93 33.06
N THR A 99 3.12 -4.93 33.51
CA THR A 99 2.65 -3.91 34.43
C THR A 99 2.48 -2.56 33.75
N GLN A 100 3.30 -2.28 32.73
CA GLN A 100 3.24 -1.03 32.00
C GLN A 100 3.64 -1.25 30.54
N ASN A 101 2.86 -0.66 29.64
CA ASN A 101 3.22 -0.54 28.25
C ASN A 101 3.91 0.80 27.99
N LEU A 102 5.06 0.77 27.31
CA LEU A 102 5.82 1.97 26.95
C LEU A 102 5.50 2.31 25.50
N TYR A 103 4.55 3.20 25.33
CA TYR A 103 4.14 3.62 24.00
C TYR A 103 5.12 4.64 23.44
N GLY A 104 5.58 4.41 22.21
CA GLY A 104 6.26 5.41 21.42
C GLY A 104 5.28 6.47 20.87
N ALA A 105 5.60 7.06 19.76
CA ALA A 105 4.71 8.00 19.08
C ALA A 105 3.40 7.35 18.57
N GLU A 106 3.39 6.03 18.43
CA GLU A 106 2.27 5.23 17.92
C GLU A 106 1.85 4.16 18.95
N ASN A 107 0.55 4.07 19.19
CA ASN A 107 -0.03 3.01 20.03
C ASN A 107 -0.18 1.73 19.18
N ARG A 108 0.77 0.78 19.31
CA ARG A 108 0.79 -0.47 18.55
C ARG A 108 1.18 -1.64 19.46
N VAL A 109 0.31 -2.63 19.52
CA VAL A 109 0.57 -3.93 20.13
C VAL A 109 0.60 -4.97 19.01
N TRP A 110 1.71 -5.71 18.92
CA TRP A 110 1.84 -6.77 17.92
C TRP A 110 1.04 -8.00 18.32
N VAL A 111 0.44 -8.63 17.33
CA VAL A 111 -0.27 -9.90 17.48
C VAL A 111 0.14 -10.84 16.36
N ASP A 112 0.46 -12.09 16.71
CA ASP A 112 0.87 -13.11 15.75
C ASP A 112 -0.27 -13.49 14.82
N ILE A 113 0.06 -13.89 13.58
CA ILE A 113 -0.94 -14.17 12.52
C ILE A 113 -1.90 -15.29 12.93
N GLU A 114 -1.47 -16.22 13.78
CA GLU A 114 -2.26 -17.32 14.31
C GLU A 114 -3.39 -16.85 15.24
N GLU A 115 -3.19 -15.72 15.93
CA GLU A 115 -4.20 -15.12 16.81
C GLU A 115 -5.16 -14.20 16.06
N ILE A 116 -4.79 -13.75 14.85
CA ILE A 116 -5.65 -12.93 14.00
C ILE A 116 -6.69 -13.81 13.31
N PRO A 117 -8.00 -13.56 13.50
CA PRO A 117 -9.05 -14.37 12.86
C PRO A 117 -8.86 -14.49 11.36
N LYS A 118 -9.09 -15.69 10.83
CA LYS A 118 -9.00 -15.92 9.38
C LYS A 118 -9.94 -15.01 8.58
N ASN A 119 -11.09 -14.69 9.16
CA ASN A 119 -12.03 -13.73 8.56
C ASN A 119 -11.45 -12.33 8.42
N LEU A 120 -10.68 -11.86 9.40
CA LEU A 120 -10.01 -10.56 9.33
C LEU A 120 -8.92 -10.54 8.27
N GLN A 121 -8.09 -11.61 8.22
CA GLN A 121 -7.08 -11.81 7.18
C GLN A 121 -7.70 -11.80 5.78
N ASN A 122 -8.78 -12.58 5.60
CA ASN A 122 -9.48 -12.69 4.32
C ASN A 122 -10.19 -11.39 3.92
N ALA A 123 -10.76 -10.64 4.86
CA ALA A 123 -11.37 -9.33 4.61
C ALA A 123 -10.36 -8.35 4.04
N ALA A 124 -9.16 -8.26 4.64
CA ALA A 124 -8.08 -7.41 4.15
C ALA A 124 -7.64 -7.80 2.73
N VAL A 125 -7.39 -9.09 2.49
CA VAL A 125 -7.01 -9.60 1.17
C VAL A 125 -8.12 -9.37 0.14
N ALA A 126 -9.37 -9.64 0.50
CA ALA A 126 -10.51 -9.54 -0.42
C ALA A 126 -10.71 -8.13 -0.96
N ILE A 127 -10.58 -7.11 -0.11
CA ILE A 127 -10.88 -5.73 -0.49
C ILE A 127 -9.64 -4.99 -1.02
N GLU A 128 -8.48 -5.19 -0.41
CA GLU A 128 -7.27 -4.44 -0.74
C GLU A 128 -6.50 -5.09 -1.89
N ASP A 129 -6.36 -6.42 -1.87
CA ASP A 129 -5.50 -7.12 -2.83
C ASP A 129 -5.98 -8.54 -3.14
N LYS A 130 -7.08 -8.67 -3.87
CA LYS A 130 -7.71 -9.98 -4.18
C LYS A 130 -6.81 -10.99 -4.90
N ARG A 131 -5.64 -10.56 -5.38
CA ARG A 131 -4.65 -11.43 -6.01
C ARG A 131 -3.35 -11.54 -5.22
N PHE A 132 -3.37 -11.17 -3.95
CA PHE A 132 -2.24 -11.15 -3.04
C PHE A 132 -1.37 -12.41 -3.12
N TYR A 133 -1.98 -13.58 -3.07
CA TYR A 133 -1.30 -14.87 -3.15
C TYR A 133 -0.86 -15.27 -4.58
N LYS A 134 -1.07 -14.42 -5.60
CA LYS A 134 -0.80 -14.72 -7.03
C LYS A 134 0.28 -13.86 -7.66
N HIS A 135 0.79 -12.87 -6.96
CA HIS A 135 1.86 -12.00 -7.43
C HIS A 135 3.00 -11.93 -6.41
N ASN A 136 4.14 -11.38 -6.82
CA ASN A 136 5.32 -11.21 -5.98
C ASN A 136 5.58 -9.71 -5.78
N GLY A 137 4.91 -9.10 -4.82
CA GLY A 137 5.04 -7.69 -4.43
C GLY A 137 4.23 -6.71 -5.28
N VAL A 138 4.08 -6.94 -6.57
CA VAL A 138 3.39 -6.05 -7.49
C VAL A 138 2.41 -6.81 -8.37
N ASP A 139 1.16 -6.40 -8.37
CA ASP A 139 0.15 -6.88 -9.32
C ASP A 139 0.24 -6.11 -10.64
N TRP A 140 1.04 -6.61 -11.59
CA TRP A 140 1.25 -5.97 -12.88
C TRP A 140 -0.03 -5.82 -13.72
N VAL A 141 -1.02 -6.70 -13.54
CA VAL A 141 -2.31 -6.61 -14.26
C VAL A 141 -3.14 -5.45 -13.71
N ARG A 142 -3.20 -5.30 -12.37
CA ARG A 142 -3.85 -4.15 -11.72
C ARG A 142 -3.12 -2.85 -12.06
N THR A 143 -1.81 -2.85 -11.99
CA THR A 143 -0.98 -1.68 -12.31
C THR A 143 -1.19 -1.22 -13.76
N ALA A 144 -1.16 -2.14 -14.72
CA ALA A 144 -1.40 -1.82 -16.12
C ALA A 144 -2.83 -1.29 -16.35
N LYS A 145 -3.84 -1.86 -15.68
CA LYS A 145 -5.21 -1.37 -15.72
C LYS A 145 -5.32 0.05 -15.14
N ALA A 146 -4.71 0.30 -13.99
CA ALA A 146 -4.70 1.62 -13.35
C ALA A 146 -4.06 2.68 -14.26
N VAL A 147 -2.90 2.37 -14.85
CA VAL A 147 -2.23 3.25 -15.83
C VAL A 147 -3.12 3.52 -17.04
N SER A 148 -3.81 2.49 -17.58
CA SER A 148 -4.75 2.66 -18.69
C SER A 148 -5.92 3.58 -18.34
N LEU A 149 -6.44 3.49 -17.11
CA LEU A 149 -7.54 4.35 -16.64
C LEU A 149 -7.11 5.81 -16.48
N MET A 150 -5.84 6.09 -16.10
CA MET A 150 -5.29 7.45 -16.07
C MET A 150 -5.45 8.18 -17.40
N PHE A 151 -5.25 7.49 -18.52
CA PHE A 151 -5.41 8.08 -19.85
C PHE A 151 -6.87 8.32 -20.25
N THR A 152 -7.84 7.71 -19.55
CA THR A 152 -9.27 7.84 -19.84
C THR A 152 -9.99 8.82 -18.92
N GLY A 153 -9.28 9.44 -17.96
CA GLY A 153 -9.84 10.41 -17.00
C GLY A 153 -10.85 9.79 -16.01
N LYS A 154 -10.81 8.47 -15.83
CA LYS A 154 -11.64 7.78 -14.83
C LYS A 154 -10.87 7.64 -13.51
N ASP A 155 -11.60 7.67 -12.41
CA ASP A 155 -11.03 7.51 -11.08
C ASP A 155 -10.23 6.21 -10.96
N ILE A 156 -9.00 6.37 -10.47
CA ILE A 156 -8.07 5.26 -10.28
C ILE A 156 -8.25 4.75 -8.85
N GLN A 157 -9.09 3.75 -8.67
CA GLN A 157 -9.22 3.08 -7.38
C GLN A 157 -8.27 1.89 -7.29
N GLY A 158 -7.50 1.83 -6.19
CA GLY A 158 -6.87 0.61 -5.68
C GLY A 158 -5.83 -0.06 -6.59
N GLY A 159 -4.83 0.68 -7.06
CA GLY A 159 -3.73 0.10 -7.87
C GLY A 159 -2.59 -0.54 -7.07
N SER A 160 -2.43 -0.23 -5.78
CA SER A 160 -1.36 -0.74 -4.93
C SER A 160 -1.70 -2.10 -4.32
N THR A 161 -0.68 -2.93 -4.09
CA THR A 161 -0.81 -4.21 -3.38
C THR A 161 -0.69 -4.00 -1.87
N LEU A 162 -1.06 -5.02 -1.07
CA LEU A 162 -0.84 -5.03 0.39
C LEU A 162 0.63 -4.79 0.74
N THR A 163 1.55 -5.44 0.03
CA THR A 163 2.99 -5.25 0.22
C THR A 163 3.43 -3.82 -0.04
N GLN A 164 2.91 -3.17 -1.09
CA GLN A 164 3.20 -1.78 -1.40
C GLN A 164 2.62 -0.82 -0.34
N GLN A 165 1.43 -1.11 0.19
CA GLN A 165 0.83 -0.33 1.25
C GLN A 165 1.62 -0.46 2.56
N LEU A 166 2.03 -1.67 2.93
CA LEU A 166 2.89 -1.91 4.09
C LEU A 166 4.18 -1.09 4.00
N ILE A 167 4.90 -1.19 2.87
CA ILE A 167 6.15 -0.46 2.66
C ILE A 167 5.95 1.06 2.74
N LYS A 168 4.87 1.58 2.14
CA LYS A 168 4.53 2.99 2.24
C LYS A 168 4.36 3.42 3.70
N ASN A 169 3.64 2.64 4.48
CA ASN A 169 3.39 2.93 5.89
C ASN A 169 4.69 2.85 6.71
N MET A 170 5.49 1.77 6.55
CA MET A 170 6.77 1.59 7.24
C MET A 170 7.76 2.73 6.96
N THR A 171 7.78 3.25 5.73
CA THR A 171 8.73 4.32 5.36
C THR A 171 8.21 5.71 5.61
N SER A 172 6.95 5.87 5.99
CA SER A 172 6.26 7.18 6.17
C SER A 172 6.44 8.12 4.98
N ASP A 173 6.79 7.57 3.80
CA ASP A 173 7.05 8.34 2.58
C ASP A 173 5.74 8.64 1.87
N ASN A 174 5.15 9.79 2.19
CA ASN A 174 3.88 10.27 1.66
C ASN A 174 4.02 11.19 0.44
N GLU A 175 5.23 11.39 -0.10
CA GLU A 175 5.43 12.20 -1.29
C GLU A 175 4.67 11.64 -2.51
N VAL A 176 3.99 12.53 -3.24
CA VAL A 176 3.27 12.16 -4.46
C VAL A 176 4.20 12.34 -5.66
N THR A 177 5.24 11.51 -5.76
CA THR A 177 6.22 11.56 -6.86
C THR A 177 6.34 10.23 -7.59
N VAL A 178 6.67 10.30 -8.89
CA VAL A 178 6.94 9.11 -9.71
C VAL A 178 8.15 8.35 -9.17
N LYS A 179 9.17 9.07 -8.70
CA LYS A 179 10.38 8.48 -8.10
C LYS A 179 10.02 7.61 -6.89
N ARG A 180 9.22 8.15 -5.97
CA ARG A 180 8.72 7.40 -4.81
C ARG A 180 7.98 6.14 -5.23
N LYS A 181 7.06 6.25 -6.20
CA LYS A 181 6.28 5.07 -6.65
C LYS A 181 7.15 4.01 -7.32
N ILE A 182 8.17 4.40 -8.05
CA ILE A 182 9.16 3.45 -8.59
C ILE A 182 9.93 2.77 -7.45
N MET A 183 10.40 3.53 -6.46
CA MET A 183 11.10 2.98 -5.29
C MET A 183 10.21 1.99 -4.53
N GLU A 184 8.95 2.35 -4.26
CA GLU A 184 7.95 1.48 -3.62
C GLU A 184 7.78 0.15 -4.37
N ILE A 185 7.70 0.19 -5.70
CA ILE A 185 7.61 -1.02 -6.54
C ILE A 185 8.84 -1.92 -6.35
N PHE A 186 10.04 -1.36 -6.42
CA PHE A 186 11.26 -2.16 -6.27
C PHE A 186 11.44 -2.68 -4.84
N ARG A 187 11.09 -1.89 -3.83
CA ARG A 187 11.05 -2.34 -2.44
C ARG A 187 10.07 -3.51 -2.25
N ALA A 188 8.88 -3.44 -2.84
CA ALA A 188 7.90 -4.52 -2.76
C ALA A 188 8.40 -5.82 -3.41
N LEU A 189 9.10 -5.72 -4.56
CA LEU A 189 9.70 -6.88 -5.22
C LEU A 189 10.85 -7.50 -4.41
N GLU A 190 11.68 -6.69 -3.76
CA GLU A 190 12.77 -7.20 -2.91
C GLU A 190 12.25 -7.75 -1.58
N PHE A 191 11.21 -7.13 -1.02
CA PHE A 191 10.59 -7.52 0.24
C PHE A 191 9.98 -8.92 0.15
N GLU A 192 9.22 -9.21 -0.91
CA GLU A 192 8.63 -10.54 -1.13
C GLU A 192 9.63 -11.64 -1.56
N LYS A 193 10.91 -11.30 -1.73
CA LYS A 193 11.97 -12.31 -1.81
C LYS A 193 12.46 -12.76 -0.44
N LYS A 194 12.28 -11.93 0.59
CA LYS A 194 12.78 -12.17 1.94
C LYS A 194 11.72 -12.73 2.88
N TYR A 195 10.47 -12.28 2.72
CA TYR A 195 9.36 -12.53 3.63
C TYR A 195 8.24 -13.31 2.94
N SER A 196 7.63 -14.24 3.67
CA SER A 196 6.48 -15.00 3.17
C SER A 196 5.22 -14.12 3.05
N LYS A 197 4.18 -14.64 2.41
CA LYS A 197 2.90 -13.95 2.32
C LYS A 197 2.23 -13.80 3.70
N GLU A 198 2.43 -14.77 4.55
CA GLU A 198 1.96 -14.78 5.93
C GLU A 198 2.65 -13.68 6.73
N ASP A 199 4.00 -13.59 6.70
CA ASP A 199 4.77 -12.54 7.38
C ASP A 199 4.34 -11.14 6.92
N ILE A 200 4.12 -10.96 5.62
CA ILE A 200 3.69 -9.67 5.05
C ILE A 200 2.28 -9.30 5.48
N LEU A 201 1.37 -10.27 5.52
CA LEU A 201 -0.01 -10.03 5.95
C LEU A 201 -0.08 -9.73 7.45
N GLU A 202 0.68 -10.46 8.26
CA GLU A 202 0.86 -10.20 9.69
C GLU A 202 1.34 -8.78 9.93
N ALA A 203 2.46 -8.41 9.30
CA ALA A 203 3.01 -7.07 9.40
C ALA A 203 2.02 -6.01 8.93
N TYR A 204 1.30 -6.24 7.84
CA TYR A 204 0.28 -5.31 7.35
C TYR A 204 -0.81 -5.07 8.38
N LEU A 205 -1.40 -6.14 8.94
CA LEU A 205 -2.49 -6.07 9.90
C LEU A 205 -2.06 -5.44 11.23
N ASN A 206 -0.82 -5.64 11.62
CA ASN A 206 -0.24 -4.99 12.79
C ASN A 206 0.19 -3.53 12.54
N TYR A 207 0.32 -3.12 11.26
CA TYR A 207 0.88 -1.81 10.92
C TYR A 207 -0.13 -0.77 10.48
N ILE A 208 -1.28 -1.19 9.95
CA ILE A 208 -2.28 -0.28 9.39
C ILE A 208 -2.87 0.67 10.43
N TYR A 209 -3.07 1.93 10.03
CA TYR A 209 -3.79 2.91 10.82
C TYR A 209 -5.30 2.75 10.66
N LEU A 210 -6.01 2.64 11.78
CA LEU A 210 -7.43 2.33 11.86
C LEU A 210 -8.28 3.41 12.54
N GLY A 211 -7.81 4.65 12.57
CA GLY A 211 -8.52 5.73 13.25
C GLY A 211 -8.28 5.74 14.77
N GLN A 212 -8.83 6.71 15.46
CA GLN A 212 -8.75 6.86 16.95
C GLN A 212 -7.34 6.70 17.54
N GLY A 213 -6.29 7.02 16.76
CA GLY A 213 -4.90 6.80 17.19
C GLY A 213 -4.45 5.35 17.18
N CYS A 214 -5.27 4.41 16.67
CA CYS A 214 -4.97 2.98 16.66
C CYS A 214 -4.11 2.59 15.48
N ASN A 215 -2.96 1.98 15.75
CA ASN A 215 -2.13 1.31 14.77
C ASN A 215 -2.19 -0.20 15.03
N GLY A 216 -2.60 -0.96 14.01
CA GLY A 216 -2.78 -2.40 14.07
C GLY A 216 -4.14 -2.85 14.61
N VAL A 217 -4.48 -4.08 14.22
CA VAL A 217 -5.80 -4.68 14.47
C VAL A 217 -6.05 -5.02 15.93
N TYR A 218 -4.98 -5.28 16.72
CA TYR A 218 -5.11 -5.56 18.14
C TYR A 218 -5.65 -4.34 18.89
N THR A 219 -4.98 -3.22 18.77
CA THR A 219 -5.38 -1.96 19.43
C THR A 219 -6.77 -1.53 18.96
N ALA A 220 -7.03 -1.65 17.67
CA ALA A 220 -8.31 -1.28 17.08
C ALA A 220 -9.47 -2.18 17.55
N SER A 221 -9.25 -3.51 17.74
CA SER A 221 -10.30 -4.40 18.25
C SER A 221 -10.78 -4.02 19.65
N TYR A 222 -9.86 -3.67 20.52
CA TYR A 222 -10.22 -3.17 21.86
C TYR A 222 -10.89 -1.80 21.80
N THR A 223 -10.37 -0.88 21.01
CA THR A 223 -10.92 0.47 20.90
C THR A 223 -12.36 0.45 20.38
N TYR A 224 -12.64 -0.33 19.34
CA TYR A 224 -13.95 -0.33 18.71
C TYR A 224 -14.94 -1.32 19.33
N PHE A 225 -14.46 -2.46 19.84
CA PHE A 225 -15.32 -3.56 20.27
C PHE A 225 -15.07 -4.02 21.72
N GLY A 226 -14.05 -3.50 22.40
CA GLY A 226 -13.76 -3.83 23.80
C GLY A 226 -13.31 -5.27 24.04
N LYS A 227 -12.77 -5.97 23.01
CA LYS A 227 -12.40 -7.39 23.11
C LYS A 227 -11.15 -7.73 22.30
N HIS A 228 -10.57 -8.88 22.62
CA HIS A 228 -9.40 -9.39 21.92
C HIS A 228 -9.69 -9.62 20.42
N VAL A 229 -8.69 -9.40 19.58
CA VAL A 229 -8.83 -9.53 18.12
C VAL A 229 -9.31 -10.92 17.70
N SER A 230 -8.91 -12.00 18.39
CA SER A 230 -9.34 -13.37 18.10
C SER A 230 -10.84 -13.63 18.35
N GLU A 231 -11.53 -12.74 19.07
CA GLU A 231 -12.94 -12.86 19.42
C GLU A 231 -13.87 -12.09 18.45
N LEU A 232 -13.28 -11.42 17.45
CA LEU A 232 -14.06 -10.64 16.49
C LEU A 232 -14.94 -11.53 15.60
N SER A 233 -16.23 -11.17 15.47
CA SER A 233 -17.16 -11.77 14.53
C SER A 233 -16.75 -11.46 13.08
N LEU A 234 -17.36 -12.16 12.11
CA LEU A 234 -17.16 -11.86 10.69
C LEU A 234 -17.56 -10.42 10.34
N ALA A 235 -18.67 -9.94 10.90
CA ALA A 235 -19.19 -8.61 10.68
C ALA A 235 -18.26 -7.54 11.26
N GLU A 236 -17.72 -7.76 12.46
CA GLU A 236 -16.75 -6.88 13.10
C GLU A 236 -15.41 -6.84 12.36
N CYS A 237 -14.92 -7.99 11.88
CA CYS A 237 -13.73 -8.07 11.03
C CYS A 237 -13.88 -7.21 9.78
N ALA A 238 -15.02 -7.30 9.09
CA ALA A 238 -15.29 -6.51 7.89
C ALA A 238 -15.44 -5.02 8.20
N SER A 239 -16.10 -4.66 9.31
CA SER A 239 -16.22 -3.28 9.78
C SER A 239 -14.86 -2.66 10.07
N LEU A 240 -13.99 -3.38 10.79
CA LEU A 240 -12.65 -2.94 11.17
C LEU A 240 -11.78 -2.66 9.92
N ILE A 241 -11.73 -3.61 8.99
CA ILE A 241 -11.01 -3.42 7.72
C ILE A 241 -11.61 -2.28 6.87
N GLY A 242 -12.89 -2.00 7.00
CA GLY A 242 -13.54 -0.89 6.33
C GLY A 242 -12.91 0.46 6.61
N ILE A 243 -12.37 0.66 7.79
CA ILE A 243 -11.77 1.92 8.25
C ILE A 243 -10.49 2.27 7.46
N THR A 244 -9.71 1.27 7.00
CA THR A 244 -8.41 1.46 6.33
C THR A 244 -8.46 2.41 5.16
N ASN A 245 -9.55 2.41 4.41
CA ASN A 245 -9.68 3.18 3.17
C ASN A 245 -9.73 4.70 3.42
N ASN A 246 -10.45 5.12 4.45
CA ASN A 246 -10.56 6.51 4.87
C ASN A 246 -11.02 6.57 6.34
N PRO A 247 -10.08 6.59 7.31
CA PRO A 247 -10.42 6.60 8.73
C PRO A 247 -11.36 7.75 9.13
N SER A 248 -11.19 8.94 8.56
CA SER A 248 -12.06 10.08 8.87
C SER A 248 -13.52 9.88 8.41
N LYS A 249 -13.77 8.98 7.47
CA LYS A 249 -15.12 8.73 6.93
C LYS A 249 -15.74 7.46 7.51
N TYR A 250 -14.93 6.42 7.67
CA TYR A 250 -15.41 5.07 8.00
C TYR A 250 -15.18 4.68 9.46
N ASP A 251 -14.71 5.60 10.28
CA ASP A 251 -14.56 5.40 11.73
C ASP A 251 -15.95 5.37 12.39
N PRO A 252 -16.40 4.23 12.93
CA PRO A 252 -17.76 4.12 13.50
C PRO A 252 -17.95 4.93 14.80
N LEU A 253 -16.86 5.38 15.46
CA LEU A 253 -16.88 6.31 16.58
C LEU A 253 -16.66 7.76 16.15
N GLY A 254 -16.51 7.99 14.85
CA GLY A 254 -16.31 9.32 14.26
C GLY A 254 -17.58 10.17 14.31
N THR A 255 -17.39 11.47 14.26
CA THR A 255 -18.47 12.48 14.33
C THR A 255 -18.88 13.04 12.98
N LEU A 256 -18.46 12.41 11.87
CA LEU A 256 -18.82 12.88 10.53
C LEU A 256 -20.31 12.69 10.28
N GLU A 257 -20.98 13.78 9.87
CA GLU A 257 -22.33 13.76 9.37
C GLU A 257 -22.36 14.42 7.97
N VAL A 258 -22.97 13.75 7.01
CA VAL A 258 -23.13 14.25 5.64
C VAL A 258 -24.62 14.27 5.32
N LYS A 259 -25.14 15.46 5.04
CA LYS A 259 -26.54 15.62 4.60
C LYS A 259 -26.60 15.54 3.10
N ASP A 260 -27.43 14.65 2.59
CA ASP A 260 -27.78 14.58 1.18
C ASP A 260 -28.65 15.81 0.80
N GLU A 261 -28.23 16.57 -0.19
CA GLU A 261 -28.90 17.80 -0.59
C GLU A 261 -30.25 17.54 -1.30
N GLU A 262 -30.44 16.39 -1.94
CA GLU A 262 -31.65 16.04 -2.67
C GLU A 262 -32.71 15.39 -1.78
N THR A 263 -32.28 14.43 -0.92
CA THR A 263 -33.18 13.67 -0.07
C THR A 263 -33.36 14.28 1.32
N GLY A 264 -32.39 15.11 1.76
CA GLY A 264 -32.33 15.65 3.12
C GLY A 264 -31.92 14.63 4.20
N GLU A 265 -31.59 13.40 3.79
CA GLU A 265 -31.12 12.33 4.67
C GLU A 265 -29.73 12.66 5.22
N VAL A 266 -29.50 12.38 6.51
CA VAL A 266 -28.20 12.56 7.15
C VAL A 266 -27.56 11.19 7.32
N LYS A 267 -26.39 10.99 6.72
CA LYS A 267 -25.55 9.81 6.90
C LYS A 267 -24.43 10.10 7.87
N THR A 268 -24.26 9.23 8.83
CA THR A 268 -23.19 9.29 9.85
C THR A 268 -21.97 8.46 9.42
N SER A 269 -20.87 8.61 10.15
CA SER A 269 -19.70 7.72 10.01
C SER A 269 -20.06 6.25 10.14
N ARG A 270 -21.02 5.89 11.03
CA ARG A 270 -21.51 4.51 11.20
C ARG A 270 -22.22 3.99 9.96
N ASP A 271 -23.06 4.82 9.33
CA ASP A 271 -23.74 4.44 8.10
C ASP A 271 -22.74 4.17 6.98
N PHE A 272 -21.71 5.02 6.85
CA PHE A 272 -20.65 4.82 5.89
C PHE A 272 -19.80 3.58 6.21
N ASN A 273 -19.54 3.29 7.48
CA ASN A 273 -18.85 2.07 7.89
C ASN A 273 -19.69 0.83 7.54
N LYS A 274 -20.99 0.85 7.80
CA LYS A 274 -21.90 -0.26 7.45
C LYS A 274 -21.92 -0.53 5.95
N GLU A 275 -22.05 0.51 5.11
CA GLU A 275 -21.99 0.36 3.65
C GLU A 275 -20.64 -0.22 3.19
N ARG A 276 -19.55 0.17 3.85
CA ARG A 276 -18.21 -0.35 3.56
C ARG A 276 -18.04 -1.78 4.01
N GLN A 277 -18.55 -2.14 5.19
CA GLN A 277 -18.61 -3.51 5.71
C GLN A 277 -19.30 -4.44 4.71
N GLU A 278 -20.50 -4.07 4.23
CA GLU A 278 -21.26 -4.86 3.25
C GLU A 278 -20.49 -5.00 1.92
N THR A 279 -19.77 -3.96 1.49
CA THR A 279 -18.88 -4.03 0.32
C THR A 279 -17.77 -5.06 0.50
N ILE A 280 -17.18 -5.14 1.71
CA ILE A 280 -16.12 -6.09 2.03
C ILE A 280 -16.69 -7.52 2.11
N LEU A 281 -17.81 -7.71 2.80
CA LEU A 281 -18.49 -9.00 2.89
C LEU A 281 -18.87 -9.54 1.50
N ASN A 282 -19.37 -8.66 0.62
CA ASN A 282 -19.65 -9.02 -0.77
C ASN A 282 -18.37 -9.43 -1.53
N ALA A 283 -17.27 -8.72 -1.34
CA ALA A 283 -15.99 -9.09 -1.94
C ALA A 283 -15.45 -10.43 -1.42
N MET A 284 -15.68 -10.75 -0.14
CA MET A 284 -15.34 -12.05 0.45
C MET A 284 -16.20 -13.17 -0.12
N LEU A 285 -17.48 -12.94 -0.30
CA LEU A 285 -18.43 -13.90 -0.91
C LEU A 285 -18.05 -14.17 -2.38
N GLU A 286 -17.83 -13.12 -3.20
CA GLU A 286 -17.41 -13.26 -4.59
C GLU A 286 -16.11 -14.06 -4.75
N GLN A 287 -15.21 -13.94 -3.78
CA GLN A 287 -13.93 -14.65 -3.77
C GLN A 287 -14.00 -16.01 -3.05
N LYS A 288 -15.18 -16.41 -2.56
CA LYS A 288 -15.45 -17.68 -1.88
C LYS A 288 -14.66 -17.87 -0.58
N TYR A 289 -14.39 -16.78 0.12
CA TYR A 289 -13.86 -16.81 1.49
C TYR A 289 -14.97 -17.13 2.51
N ILE A 290 -16.21 -16.77 2.18
CA ILE A 290 -17.40 -17.02 3.00
C ILE A 290 -18.52 -17.61 2.13
N THR A 291 -19.47 -18.30 2.76
CA THR A 291 -20.70 -18.80 2.13
C THR A 291 -21.78 -17.72 2.08
N GLN A 292 -22.88 -17.99 1.36
CA GLN A 292 -24.02 -17.07 1.32
C GLN A 292 -24.68 -16.96 2.70
N GLU A 293 -24.77 -18.04 3.45
CA GLU A 293 -25.36 -18.08 4.79
C GLU A 293 -24.53 -17.22 5.77
N GLU A 294 -23.21 -17.30 5.70
CA GLU A 294 -22.32 -16.48 6.52
C GLU A 294 -22.41 -14.99 6.14
N TYR A 295 -22.53 -14.69 4.85
CA TYR A 295 -22.75 -13.33 4.37
C TYR A 295 -24.06 -12.76 4.91
N ASP A 296 -25.17 -13.49 4.74
CA ASP A 296 -26.50 -13.03 5.17
C ASP A 296 -26.55 -12.82 6.69
N ALA A 297 -25.91 -13.70 7.47
CA ALA A 297 -25.80 -13.57 8.91
C ALA A 297 -24.98 -12.33 9.32
N ALA A 298 -23.82 -12.12 8.66
CA ALA A 298 -22.94 -10.98 8.99
C ALA A 298 -23.54 -9.62 8.57
N VAL A 299 -24.29 -9.56 7.49
CA VAL A 299 -25.02 -8.34 7.09
C VAL A 299 -26.14 -8.01 8.07
N ALA A 300 -26.83 -9.03 8.60
CA ALA A 300 -27.91 -8.86 9.56
C ALA A 300 -27.43 -8.60 11.00
N GLU A 301 -26.16 -8.84 11.28
CA GLU A 301 -25.56 -8.62 12.60
C GLU A 301 -25.54 -7.15 12.96
N GLU A 302 -26.10 -6.79 14.11
CA GLU A 302 -26.08 -5.46 14.66
C GLU A 302 -24.80 -5.28 15.50
N LEU A 303 -23.89 -4.41 15.06
CA LEU A 303 -22.61 -4.22 15.74
C LEU A 303 -22.77 -3.35 16.99
N VAL A 304 -22.16 -3.79 18.07
CA VAL A 304 -22.08 -3.04 19.33
C VAL A 304 -20.69 -2.43 19.42
N PHE A 305 -20.60 -1.10 19.37
CA PHE A 305 -19.35 -0.37 19.50
C PHE A 305 -19.11 0.07 20.95
N ASN A 306 -17.85 0.08 21.34
CA ASN A 306 -17.39 0.52 22.66
C ASN A 306 -17.38 2.06 22.72
N GLU A 307 -18.52 2.67 23.01
CA GLU A 307 -18.68 4.14 23.02
C GLU A 307 -17.99 4.81 24.21
N ASP A 308 -17.92 4.14 25.34
CA ASP A 308 -17.43 4.71 26.61
C ASP A 308 -15.91 4.58 26.77
N GLY A 309 -15.22 3.91 25.86
CA GLY A 309 -13.78 3.69 25.93
C GLY A 309 -13.34 2.92 27.19
N GLN A 310 -14.29 2.34 27.92
CA GLN A 310 -14.02 1.52 29.12
C GLN A 310 -13.54 0.13 28.64
N ASN A 311 -12.26 0.07 28.32
CA ASN A 311 -11.60 -1.20 28.09
C ASN A 311 -11.29 -1.83 29.46
N GLU A 312 -12.13 -2.75 29.93
CA GLU A 312 -11.78 -3.61 31.05
C GLU A 312 -10.68 -4.64 30.68
N GLY A 313 -10.26 -4.68 29.44
CA GLY A 313 -9.14 -5.47 28.93
C GLY A 313 -7.89 -4.61 28.80
N GLU A 314 -6.78 -5.14 29.16
CA GLU A 314 -5.38 -4.70 29.26
C GLU A 314 -4.81 -3.59 28.33
N VAL A 315 -5.61 -2.98 27.46
CA VAL A 315 -5.24 -1.76 26.76
C VAL A 315 -5.50 -0.57 27.67
N GLN A 316 -4.59 -0.35 28.59
CA GLN A 316 -4.59 0.89 29.36
C GLN A 316 -4.49 2.05 28.36
N THR A 317 -5.58 2.82 28.28
CA THR A 317 -5.56 4.15 27.66
C THR A 317 -4.34 4.91 28.16
N ASN A 318 -3.52 5.36 27.24
CA ASN A 318 -2.30 6.14 27.42
C ASN A 318 -2.30 7.04 28.66
N SER A 319 -2.09 6.52 29.85
CA SER A 319 -1.58 7.36 30.90
C SER A 319 -0.08 7.53 30.57
N THR A 320 0.27 8.65 29.98
CA THR A 320 1.65 9.10 29.86
C THR A 320 2.29 9.40 31.24
N ILE A 321 1.59 9.05 32.29
CA ILE A 321 2.04 9.25 33.66
C ILE A 321 2.60 7.93 34.15
N TYR A 322 3.92 7.83 34.11
CA TYR A 322 4.64 6.72 34.71
C TYR A 322 4.78 6.94 36.23
N SER A 323 4.79 5.87 37.02
CA SER A 323 5.18 5.96 38.41
C SER A 323 6.66 6.33 38.52
N TRP A 324 7.05 6.86 39.65
CA TRP A 324 8.45 7.19 39.93
C TRP A 324 9.42 6.00 39.72
N TYR A 325 8.95 4.80 40.01
CA TYR A 325 9.74 3.59 39.81
C TYR A 325 9.86 3.26 38.30
N GLU A 326 8.80 3.37 37.56
CA GLU A 326 8.81 3.12 36.10
C GLU A 326 9.68 4.14 35.38
N ASP A 327 9.59 5.43 35.75
CA ASP A 327 10.47 6.45 35.22
C ASP A 327 11.96 6.13 35.48
N GLN A 328 12.28 5.63 36.67
CA GLN A 328 13.65 5.23 36.98
C GLN A 328 14.09 4.02 36.15
N VAL A 329 13.24 3.00 36.03
CA VAL A 329 13.55 1.82 35.17
C VAL A 329 13.76 2.24 33.71
N ILE A 330 12.93 3.14 33.18
CA ILE A 330 13.09 3.67 31.82
C ILE A 330 14.44 4.36 31.66
N ASN A 331 14.82 5.22 32.61
CA ASN A 331 16.08 5.96 32.55
C ASN A 331 17.31 5.01 32.68
N ASP A 332 17.24 4.03 33.57
CA ASP A 332 18.31 3.04 33.77
C ASP A 332 18.52 2.23 32.47
N VAL A 333 17.44 1.78 31.81
CA VAL A 333 17.54 1.05 30.55
C VAL A 333 18.09 1.93 29.41
N ILE A 334 17.72 3.21 29.35
CA ILE A 334 18.28 4.15 28.38
C ILE A 334 19.80 4.29 28.58
N GLU A 335 20.25 4.48 29.84
CA GLU A 335 21.69 4.59 30.17
C GLU A 335 22.43 3.31 29.82
N ASP A 336 21.90 2.14 30.17
CA ASP A 336 22.49 0.83 29.85
C ASP A 336 22.64 0.63 28.33
N LEU A 337 21.64 1.00 27.56
CA LEU A 337 21.69 0.91 26.08
C LEU A 337 22.73 1.86 25.49
N MET A 338 22.84 3.10 26.02
CA MET A 338 23.86 4.05 25.60
C MET A 338 25.26 3.54 25.89
N GLU A 339 25.51 3.01 27.10
CA GLU A 339 26.81 2.49 27.49
C GLU A 339 27.17 1.21 26.74
N THR A 340 26.24 0.26 26.59
CA THR A 340 26.50 -1.06 25.98
C THR A 340 26.74 -0.97 24.49
N TYR A 341 25.95 -0.16 23.79
CA TYR A 341 25.93 -0.09 22.33
C TYR A 341 26.51 1.20 21.77
N ASN A 342 26.97 2.11 22.63
CA ASN A 342 27.46 3.45 22.25
C ASN A 342 26.43 4.22 21.40
N TRP A 343 25.15 4.13 21.77
CA TRP A 343 24.06 4.83 21.10
C TRP A 343 23.93 6.27 21.62
N SER A 344 23.33 7.15 20.80
CA SER A 344 22.89 8.46 21.29
C SER A 344 21.69 8.32 22.22
N GLU A 345 21.53 9.25 23.14
CA GLU A 345 20.38 9.28 24.08
C GLU A 345 19.03 9.21 23.33
N GLN A 346 18.91 9.99 22.25
CA GLN A 346 17.68 9.99 21.45
C GLN A 346 17.40 8.61 20.83
N TYR A 347 18.41 7.96 20.28
CA TYR A 347 18.24 6.62 19.69
C TYR A 347 17.93 5.55 20.74
N ALA A 348 18.54 5.64 21.92
CA ALA A 348 18.23 4.74 23.02
C ALA A 348 16.80 4.95 23.54
N LYS A 349 16.33 6.20 23.66
CA LYS A 349 14.94 6.53 23.98
C LYS A 349 13.97 5.94 22.96
N ASP A 350 14.22 6.16 21.68
CA ASP A 350 13.37 5.61 20.61
C ASP A 350 13.30 4.07 20.73
N LYS A 351 14.41 3.41 21.07
CA LYS A 351 14.43 1.95 21.28
C LYS A 351 13.63 1.52 22.50
N VAL A 352 13.71 2.25 23.59
CA VAL A 352 12.97 1.94 24.81
C VAL A 352 11.45 2.08 24.61
N PHE A 353 11.00 3.05 23.83
CA PHE A 353 9.57 3.30 23.63
C PHE A 353 8.97 2.58 22.41
N SER A 354 9.77 2.31 21.38
CA SER A 354 9.26 1.83 20.08
C SER A 354 10.02 0.60 19.56
N GLY A 355 10.88 -0.02 20.38
CA GLY A 355 11.73 -1.12 19.97
C GLY A 355 11.19 -2.52 20.31
N GLY A 356 10.00 -2.63 20.90
CA GLY A 356 9.42 -3.90 21.31
C GLY A 356 10.22 -4.61 22.42
N LEU A 357 10.80 -3.84 23.35
CA LEU A 357 11.61 -4.41 24.43
C LEU A 357 10.70 -4.99 25.53
N GLU A 358 11.05 -6.18 26.00
CA GLU A 358 10.55 -6.73 27.27
C GLU A 358 11.50 -6.36 28.41
N ILE A 359 11.09 -5.43 29.28
CA ILE A 359 11.91 -4.92 30.38
C ILE A 359 11.49 -5.61 31.67
N TYR A 360 12.31 -6.55 32.14
CA TYR A 360 12.05 -7.31 33.35
C TYR A 360 12.48 -6.52 34.57
N SER A 361 11.53 -6.01 35.34
CA SER A 361 11.78 -5.21 36.52
C SER A 361 11.67 -6.00 37.83
N CYS A 362 12.33 -5.50 38.85
CA CYS A 362 12.23 -6.00 40.25
C CYS A 362 11.10 -5.35 41.01
N MET A 363 10.20 -4.64 40.37
CA MET A 363 9.08 -3.98 41.00
C MET A 363 8.20 -4.97 41.80
N LYS A 364 7.78 -4.56 42.95
CA LYS A 364 6.76 -5.28 43.73
C LYS A 364 5.43 -4.55 43.64
N PRO A 365 4.45 -5.11 42.91
CA PRO A 365 3.17 -4.43 42.65
C PRO A 365 2.44 -3.96 43.92
N GLU A 366 2.54 -4.76 44.98
CA GLU A 366 1.94 -4.46 46.29
C GLU A 366 2.51 -3.19 46.94
N VAL A 367 3.81 -2.95 46.77
CA VAL A 367 4.49 -1.76 47.27
C VAL A 367 4.15 -0.56 46.40
N GLN A 368 4.07 -0.74 45.10
CA GLN A 368 3.70 0.33 44.17
C GLN A 368 2.26 0.81 44.39
N ALA A 369 1.34 -0.10 44.66
CA ALA A 369 -0.05 0.23 44.93
C ALA A 369 -0.26 0.98 46.29
N ALA A 370 0.72 0.95 47.16
CA ALA A 370 0.66 1.59 48.49
C ALA A 370 1.27 3.01 48.55
N VAL A 371 1.91 3.44 47.47
CA VAL A 371 2.58 4.74 47.30
C VAL A 371 1.77 5.64 46.38
#